data_b260c909825cc850e79b818d1dc47416
#
_entry.id   b260c909825cc850e79b818d1dc47416
#
_cell.length_a   1.000
_cell.length_b   1.000
_cell.length_c   1.000
_cell.angle_alpha   90.00
_cell.angle_beta   90.00
_cell.angle_gamma   90.00
#
_symmetry.space_group_name_H-M   'P 1'
#
loop_
_entity.id
_entity.type
_entity.pdbx_description
1 polymer ?
#
loop_
_entity_poly.entity_id
_entity_poly.type
_entity_poly.pdbx_seq_one_letter_code
_entity_poly.pdbx_strand_id
1 'polypeptide(L)'
;MKLADIQIKKILYATDLSETAVHAFSYAVSLANMYGAGITILHVLTEFPEEEFISNMIPANTWKAIKEQHYSEARDQLIGKKRDHVALREVLQAFSEEVRADSQDQTFVTDEILIEPGAPAEIIVQTAKEQNCDLIVMGTHGHGTIADVLIGGTAKRVVRQSPIPVLVIRLP
;
A
#
# COMPACT_ATOMS: atom_id res chain seq x y z
N MET A 1 25.40 27.72 -1.40
CA MET A 1 24.15 26.91 -1.30
C MET A 1 24.46 25.79 -0.32
N LYS A 2 23.77 25.73 0.82
CA LYS A 2 23.98 24.64 1.81
C LYS A 2 23.00 23.53 1.46
N LEU A 3 23.50 22.33 1.18
CA LEU A 3 22.67 21.15 0.96
C LEU A 3 21.96 20.79 2.25
N ALA A 4 20.68 20.36 2.15
CA ALA A 4 19.95 19.84 3.29
C ALA A 4 20.52 18.47 3.69
N ASP A 5 20.67 18.24 4.96
CA ASP A 5 20.98 16.90 5.49
C ASP A 5 19.71 16.08 5.48
N ILE A 6 19.60 15.14 4.54
CA ILE A 6 18.42 14.30 4.39
C ILE A 6 18.57 13.07 5.26
N GLN A 7 17.67 12.92 6.22
CA GLN A 7 17.59 11.77 7.09
C GLN A 7 16.26 11.03 6.83
N ILE A 8 16.35 9.74 6.57
CA ILE A 8 15.20 8.86 6.45
C ILE A 8 15.14 8.02 7.71
N LYS A 9 14.12 8.24 8.54
CA LYS A 9 13.89 7.54 9.80
C LYS A 9 12.74 6.56 9.72
N LYS A 10 11.76 6.84 8.84
CA LYS A 10 10.58 6.00 8.68
C LYS A 10 10.19 5.92 7.21
N ILE A 11 10.04 4.69 6.72
CA ILE A 11 9.66 4.37 5.34
C ILE A 11 8.26 3.79 5.34
N LEU A 12 7.36 4.33 4.52
CA LEU A 12 6.11 3.66 4.17
C LEU A 12 6.34 2.79 2.95
N TYR A 13 6.21 1.48 3.10
CA TYR A 13 6.17 0.54 1.99
C TYR A 13 4.73 0.18 1.67
N ALA A 14 4.25 0.59 0.48
CA ALA A 14 2.91 0.29 0.01
C ALA A 14 2.92 -0.93 -0.92
N THR A 15 2.11 -1.94 -0.58
CA THR A 15 2.07 -3.22 -1.28
C THR A 15 0.65 -3.61 -1.67
N ASP A 16 0.51 -4.24 -2.83
CA ASP A 16 -0.68 -4.96 -3.27
C ASP A 16 -0.47 -6.48 -3.28
N LEU A 17 0.66 -6.95 -2.73
CA LEU A 17 1.09 -8.34 -2.68
C LEU A 17 1.40 -8.97 -4.04
N SER A 18 1.55 -8.17 -5.09
CA SER A 18 2.04 -8.65 -6.38
C SER A 18 3.54 -8.95 -6.34
N GLU A 19 4.05 -9.71 -7.32
CA GLU A 19 5.49 -9.98 -7.47
C GLU A 19 6.31 -8.67 -7.59
N THR A 20 5.74 -7.66 -8.25
CA THR A 20 6.34 -6.33 -8.36
C THR A 20 6.50 -5.67 -7.00
N ALA A 21 5.51 -5.85 -6.13
CA ALA A 21 5.56 -5.32 -4.77
C ALA A 21 6.66 -6.00 -3.95
N VAL A 22 6.83 -7.32 -4.08
CA VAL A 22 7.92 -8.06 -3.42
C VAL A 22 9.29 -7.49 -3.80
N HIS A 23 9.51 -7.24 -5.09
CA HIS A 23 10.76 -6.63 -5.57
C HIS A 23 10.97 -5.22 -4.98
N ALA A 24 9.92 -4.41 -4.91
CA ALA A 24 9.98 -3.08 -4.30
C ALA A 24 10.31 -3.13 -2.81
N PHE A 25 9.90 -4.18 -2.09
CA PHE A 25 10.22 -4.37 -0.68
C PHE A 25 11.72 -4.51 -0.44
N SER A 26 12.43 -5.21 -1.33
CA SER A 26 13.89 -5.35 -1.22
C SER A 26 14.61 -3.98 -1.22
N TYR A 27 14.09 -3.01 -1.98
CA TYR A 27 14.62 -1.64 -1.94
C TYR A 27 14.27 -0.93 -0.63
N ALA A 28 13.04 -1.10 -0.11
CA ALA A 28 12.66 -0.52 1.18
C ALA A 28 13.57 -1.05 2.30
N VAL A 29 13.83 -2.36 2.33
CA VAL A 29 14.74 -3.01 3.30
C VAL A 29 16.17 -2.49 3.16
N SER A 30 16.69 -2.42 1.94
CA SER A 30 18.05 -1.91 1.69
C SER A 30 18.22 -0.47 2.20
N LEU A 31 17.24 0.39 1.92
CA LEU A 31 17.24 1.77 2.41
C LEU A 31 17.06 1.85 3.92
N ALA A 32 16.19 1.04 4.50
CA ALA A 32 15.99 0.98 5.94
C ALA A 32 17.30 0.62 6.66
N ASN A 33 18.03 -0.37 6.16
CA ASN A 33 19.33 -0.74 6.70
C ASN A 33 20.38 0.36 6.55
N MET A 34 20.42 1.01 5.39
CA MET A 34 21.38 2.08 5.12
C MET A 34 21.19 3.28 6.05
N TYR A 35 19.95 3.65 6.34
CA TYR A 35 19.62 4.83 7.15
C TYR A 35 19.29 4.50 8.60
N GLY A 36 19.19 3.22 8.98
CA GLY A 36 18.67 2.81 10.29
C GLY A 36 17.19 3.16 10.47
N ALA A 37 16.41 3.11 9.39
CA ALA A 37 15.01 3.49 9.38
C ALA A 37 14.09 2.33 9.73
N GLY A 38 12.93 2.63 10.33
CA GLY A 38 11.83 1.69 10.46
C GLY A 38 10.98 1.61 9.20
N ILE A 39 10.31 0.46 8.99
CA ILE A 39 9.39 0.24 7.86
C ILE A 39 7.97 0.04 8.38
N THR A 40 7.04 0.86 7.92
CA THR A 40 5.61 0.62 8.03
C THR A 40 5.14 -0.02 6.73
N ILE A 41 4.56 -1.22 6.81
CA ILE A 41 3.97 -1.93 5.66
C ILE A 41 2.50 -1.55 5.57
N LEU A 42 2.06 -1.06 4.42
CA LEU A 42 0.67 -0.72 4.15
C LEU A 42 0.11 -1.54 2.99
N HIS A 43 -0.99 -2.23 3.25
CA HIS A 43 -1.84 -2.81 2.22
C HIS A 43 -3.20 -2.09 2.20
N VAL A 44 -3.62 -1.63 1.02
CA VAL A 44 -4.91 -0.95 0.87
C VAL A 44 -5.92 -1.89 0.23
N LEU A 45 -7.01 -2.15 0.97
CA LEU A 45 -8.14 -2.89 0.44
C LEU A 45 -9.00 -1.95 -0.41
N THR A 46 -9.01 -2.20 -1.72
CA THR A 46 -9.91 -1.49 -2.62
C THR A 46 -11.34 -1.96 -2.40
N GLU A 47 -12.14 -1.10 -1.79
CA GLU A 47 -13.58 -1.30 -1.78
C GLU A 47 -14.11 -0.91 -3.16
N PHE A 48 -14.57 -1.89 -3.93
CA PHE A 48 -15.27 -1.76 -5.21
C PHE A 48 -14.65 -0.79 -6.25
N PRO A 49 -13.84 -1.29 -7.20
CA PRO A 49 -13.33 -0.49 -8.32
C PRO A 49 -14.41 0.11 -9.22
N GLU A 50 -15.64 -0.32 -9.08
CA GLU A 50 -16.77 0.01 -9.96
C GLU A 50 -17.76 1.04 -9.38
N GLU A 51 -17.57 1.48 -8.13
CA GLU A 51 -18.55 2.31 -7.44
C GLU A 51 -18.76 3.67 -8.13
N GLU A 52 -17.70 4.30 -8.60
CA GLU A 52 -17.75 5.59 -9.27
C GLU A 52 -18.35 5.47 -10.68
N PHE A 53 -18.13 4.36 -11.36
CA PHE A 53 -18.71 4.09 -12.68
C PHE A 53 -20.21 3.75 -12.58
N ILE A 54 -20.59 2.91 -11.62
CA ILE A 54 -21.96 2.45 -11.41
C ILE A 54 -22.82 3.59 -10.84
N SER A 55 -22.31 4.41 -9.92
CA SER A 55 -23.03 5.53 -9.33
C SER A 55 -23.44 6.60 -10.35
N ASN A 56 -22.69 6.71 -11.44
CA ASN A 56 -23.02 7.63 -12.56
C ASN A 56 -24.03 7.06 -13.55
N MET A 57 -24.28 5.74 -13.53
CA MET A 57 -25.22 5.07 -14.45
C MET A 57 -26.60 4.76 -13.84
N ILE A 58 -26.71 4.80 -12.51
CA ILE A 58 -27.93 4.40 -11.79
C ILE A 58 -28.49 5.58 -10.99
N PRO A 59 -29.82 5.79 -10.93
CA PRO A 59 -30.44 6.82 -10.10
C PRO A 59 -30.01 6.68 -8.63
N ALA A 60 -29.72 7.81 -7.98
CA ALA A 60 -29.13 7.85 -6.63
C ALA A 60 -29.95 7.12 -5.56
N ASN A 61 -31.29 7.07 -5.71
CA ASN A 61 -32.17 6.32 -4.82
C ASN A 61 -32.04 4.79 -4.99
N THR A 62 -31.88 4.32 -6.24
CA THR A 62 -31.66 2.90 -6.55
C THR A 62 -30.28 2.48 -6.06
N TRP A 63 -29.27 3.34 -6.24
CA TRP A 63 -27.92 3.10 -5.74
C TRP A 63 -27.88 3.00 -4.21
N LYS A 64 -28.61 3.89 -3.52
CA LYS A 64 -28.75 3.86 -2.07
C LYS A 64 -29.39 2.57 -1.55
N ALA A 65 -30.44 2.08 -2.22
CA ALA A 65 -31.12 0.83 -1.87
C ALA A 65 -30.20 -0.39 -2.09
N ILE A 66 -29.43 -0.41 -3.19
CA ILE A 66 -28.42 -1.44 -3.46
C ILE A 66 -27.33 -1.43 -2.39
N LYS A 67 -26.84 -0.24 -2.01
CA LYS A 67 -25.88 -0.11 -0.91
C LYS A 67 -26.42 -0.63 0.42
N GLU A 68 -27.64 -0.25 0.81
CA GLU A 68 -28.23 -0.70 2.06
C GLU A 68 -28.44 -2.21 2.11
N GLN A 69 -28.80 -2.83 0.98
CA GLN A 69 -28.90 -4.28 0.87
C GLN A 69 -27.52 -4.95 0.94
N HIS A 70 -26.53 -4.43 0.25
CA HIS A 70 -25.15 -4.93 0.31
C HIS A 70 -24.48 -4.65 1.67
N TYR A 71 -24.81 -3.57 2.36
CA TYR A 71 -24.31 -3.32 3.72
C TYR A 71 -24.83 -4.33 4.73
N SER A 72 -26.07 -4.84 4.57
CA SER A 72 -26.57 -5.91 5.44
C SER A 72 -25.87 -7.24 5.15
N GLU A 73 -25.63 -7.59 3.90
CA GLU A 73 -24.87 -8.77 3.48
C GLU A 73 -23.38 -8.65 3.80
N ALA A 74 -22.80 -7.45 3.62
CA ALA A 74 -21.42 -7.15 3.98
C ALA A 74 -21.19 -7.14 5.49
N ARG A 75 -22.21 -6.83 6.29
CA ARG A 75 -22.10 -6.92 7.75
C ARG A 75 -21.91 -8.36 8.23
N ASP A 76 -22.54 -9.32 7.58
CA ASP A 76 -22.35 -10.74 7.84
C ASP A 76 -21.02 -11.26 7.28
N GLN A 77 -20.56 -10.69 6.16
CA GLN A 77 -19.21 -10.90 5.61
C GLN A 77 -18.12 -10.17 6.40
N LEU A 78 -18.42 -9.06 7.09
CA LEU A 78 -17.45 -8.35 7.95
C LEU A 78 -17.00 -9.19 9.15
N ILE A 79 -17.81 -10.12 9.61
CA ILE A 79 -17.40 -11.13 10.59
C ILE A 79 -16.40 -12.11 9.95
N GLY A 80 -16.56 -12.41 8.66
CA GLY A 80 -15.59 -13.15 7.85
C GLY A 80 -14.34 -12.33 7.52
N LYS A 81 -14.50 -11.07 7.10
CA LYS A 81 -13.38 -10.15 6.76
C LYS A 81 -12.43 -9.86 7.93
N LYS A 82 -12.88 -9.90 9.18
CA LYS A 82 -11.96 -9.89 10.33
C LYS A 82 -10.99 -11.08 10.31
N ARG A 83 -11.42 -12.23 9.80
CA ARG A 83 -10.54 -13.40 9.60
C ARG A 83 -9.62 -13.21 8.39
N ASP A 84 -10.14 -12.60 7.31
CA ASP A 84 -9.34 -12.31 6.11
C ASP A 84 -8.24 -11.28 6.40
N HIS A 85 -8.53 -10.27 7.24
CA HIS A 85 -7.52 -9.31 7.68
C HIS A 85 -6.46 -9.95 8.58
N VAL A 86 -6.82 -10.94 9.42
CA VAL A 86 -5.85 -11.69 10.23
C VAL A 86 -4.97 -12.53 9.32
N ALA A 87 -5.56 -13.28 8.38
CA ALA A 87 -4.80 -14.09 7.42
C ALA A 87 -3.89 -13.22 6.53
N LEU A 88 -4.38 -12.06 6.06
CA LEU A 88 -3.58 -11.13 5.28
C LEU A 88 -2.43 -10.53 6.11
N ARG A 89 -2.67 -10.20 7.38
CA ARG A 89 -1.63 -9.75 8.30
C ARG A 89 -0.57 -10.83 8.53
N GLU A 90 -0.99 -12.08 8.70
CA GLU A 90 -0.08 -13.22 8.83
C GLU A 90 0.78 -13.42 7.57
N VAL A 91 0.18 -13.27 6.38
CA VAL A 91 0.93 -13.30 5.11
C VAL A 91 1.96 -12.18 5.03
N LEU A 92 1.59 -10.96 5.41
CA LEU A 92 2.51 -9.81 5.41
C LEU A 92 3.62 -9.97 6.46
N GLN A 93 3.30 -10.56 7.62
CA GLN A 93 4.29 -10.89 8.64
C GLN A 93 5.26 -11.99 8.15
N ALA A 94 4.73 -13.09 7.63
CA ALA A 94 5.55 -14.18 7.09
C ALA A 94 6.46 -13.68 5.97
N PHE A 95 5.94 -12.84 5.08
CA PHE A 95 6.73 -12.19 4.02
C PHE A 95 7.87 -11.32 4.58
N SER A 96 7.59 -10.51 5.60
CA SER A 96 8.59 -9.69 6.28
C SER A 96 9.66 -10.55 6.97
N GLU A 97 9.27 -11.68 7.57
CA GLU A 97 10.17 -12.62 8.23
C GLU A 97 11.02 -13.41 7.24
N GLU A 98 10.46 -13.82 6.09
CA GLU A 98 11.17 -14.51 5.02
C GLU A 98 12.29 -13.63 4.44
N VAL A 99 11.97 -12.37 4.13
CA VAL A 99 12.98 -11.40 3.66
C VAL A 99 14.05 -11.16 4.74
N ARG A 100 13.66 -11.16 6.01
CA ARG A 100 14.60 -11.01 7.13
C ARG A 100 15.52 -12.22 7.26
N ALA A 101 15.01 -13.44 7.06
CA ALA A 101 15.79 -14.67 7.16
C ALA A 101 16.82 -14.82 6.02
N ASP A 102 16.47 -14.32 4.83
CA ASP A 102 17.35 -14.37 3.64
C ASP A 102 18.47 -13.33 3.67
N SER A 103 18.35 -12.35 4.57
CA SER A 103 19.30 -11.23 4.73
C SER A 103 20.31 -11.54 5.84
N GLN A 104 21.41 -12.21 5.54
CA GLN A 104 22.39 -12.70 6.52
C GLN A 104 23.04 -11.63 7.43
N ASP A 105 22.87 -10.32 7.15
CA ASP A 105 23.49 -9.23 7.91
C ASP A 105 22.58 -7.98 8.06
N GLN A 106 21.29 -8.07 7.75
CA GLN A 106 20.42 -6.90 7.67
C GLN A 106 19.36 -6.92 8.78
N THR A 107 19.51 -6.04 9.75
CA THR A 107 18.54 -5.83 10.83
C THR A 107 17.65 -4.63 10.51
N PHE A 108 16.62 -4.83 9.71
CA PHE A 108 15.55 -3.82 9.60
C PHE A 108 14.46 -4.10 10.63
N VAL A 109 13.78 -3.05 11.05
CA VAL A 109 12.64 -3.15 11.96
C VAL A 109 11.37 -2.88 11.17
N THR A 110 10.46 -3.86 11.16
CA THR A 110 9.08 -3.60 10.74
C THR A 110 8.37 -2.99 11.93
N ASP A 111 8.10 -1.68 11.86
CA ASP A 111 7.46 -0.96 12.96
C ASP A 111 5.99 -1.34 13.07
N GLU A 112 5.30 -1.42 11.94
CA GLU A 112 3.85 -1.63 11.90
C GLU A 112 3.40 -2.25 10.58
N ILE A 113 2.31 -3.03 10.63
CA ILE A 113 1.59 -3.54 9.45
C ILE A 113 0.17 -2.99 9.49
N LEU A 114 -0.17 -2.19 8.50
CA LEU A 114 -1.46 -1.54 8.35
C LEU A 114 -2.24 -2.15 7.17
N ILE A 115 -3.53 -2.35 7.40
CA ILE A 115 -4.49 -2.78 6.38
C ILE A 115 -5.65 -1.80 6.43
N GLU A 116 -5.75 -0.95 5.41
CA GLU A 116 -6.70 0.15 5.38
C GLU A 116 -7.63 0.03 4.16
N PRO A 117 -8.94 0.21 4.33
CA PRO A 117 -9.87 0.25 3.21
C PRO A 117 -9.86 1.62 2.53
N GLY A 118 -10.07 1.64 1.22
CA GLY A 118 -10.29 2.87 0.48
C GLY A 118 -9.59 2.99 -0.87
N ALA A 119 -9.47 4.22 -1.37
CA ALA A 119 -8.78 4.52 -2.61
C ALA A 119 -7.24 4.48 -2.41
N PRO A 120 -6.50 3.58 -3.08
CA PRO A 120 -5.09 3.32 -2.76
C PRO A 120 -4.21 4.58 -2.74
N ALA A 121 -4.32 5.44 -3.74
CA ALA A 121 -3.45 6.62 -3.82
C ALA A 121 -3.69 7.61 -2.68
N GLU A 122 -4.94 7.78 -2.27
CA GLU A 122 -5.33 8.68 -1.18
C GLU A 122 -4.88 8.12 0.16
N ILE A 123 -5.18 6.84 0.43
CA ILE A 123 -4.81 6.17 1.67
C ILE A 123 -3.28 6.11 1.84
N ILE A 124 -2.51 5.79 0.78
CA ILE A 124 -1.05 5.78 0.84
C ILE A 124 -0.50 7.15 1.26
N VAL A 125 -0.97 8.23 0.62
CA VAL A 125 -0.50 9.58 0.92
C VAL A 125 -0.93 10.03 2.32
N GLN A 126 -2.16 9.71 2.72
CA GLN A 126 -2.68 10.03 4.05
C GLN A 126 -1.91 9.30 5.13
N THR A 127 -1.76 7.97 5.01
CA THR A 127 -1.03 7.15 5.98
C THR A 127 0.43 7.60 6.12
N ALA A 128 1.09 7.92 5.00
CA ALA A 128 2.46 8.42 5.05
C ALA A 128 2.60 9.71 5.86
N LYS A 129 1.62 10.62 5.77
CA LYS A 129 1.57 11.85 6.58
C LYS A 129 1.28 11.56 8.05
N GLU A 130 0.25 10.76 8.33
CA GLU A 130 -0.18 10.44 9.70
C GLU A 130 0.90 9.69 10.47
N GLN A 131 1.60 8.80 9.79
CA GLN A 131 2.71 8.03 10.33
C GLN A 131 4.04 8.80 10.38
N ASN A 132 4.08 10.05 9.89
CA ASN A 132 5.29 10.86 9.78
C ASN A 132 6.41 10.14 9.02
N CYS A 133 6.09 9.51 7.91
CA CYS A 133 7.08 8.85 7.07
C CYS A 133 7.90 9.87 6.27
N ASP A 134 9.18 9.56 6.08
CA ASP A 134 10.12 10.41 5.34
C ASP A 134 10.23 10.01 3.87
N LEU A 135 9.81 8.78 3.55
CA LEU A 135 9.86 8.20 2.21
C LEU A 135 8.70 7.22 2.00
N ILE A 136 8.10 7.26 0.81
CA ILE A 136 7.18 6.22 0.34
C ILE A 136 7.93 5.34 -0.67
N VAL A 137 7.85 4.02 -0.51
CA VAL A 137 8.37 3.03 -1.47
C VAL A 137 7.22 2.19 -1.99
N MET A 138 7.12 2.01 -3.31
CA MET A 138 6.07 1.23 -3.94
C MET A 138 6.51 0.71 -5.33
N GLY A 139 5.83 -0.31 -5.83
CA GLY A 139 6.02 -0.78 -7.20
C GLY A 139 5.41 0.14 -8.26
N THR A 140 5.87 0.04 -9.50
CA THR A 140 5.28 0.78 -10.64
C THR A 140 3.90 0.27 -11.01
N HIS A 141 3.64 -1.03 -10.84
CA HIS A 141 2.42 -1.72 -11.24
C HIS A 141 1.95 -2.64 -10.12
N GLY A 142 0.64 -2.96 -10.14
CA GLY A 142 0.02 -3.95 -9.29
C GLY A 142 -0.72 -5.00 -10.12
N HIS A 143 -1.64 -5.71 -9.51
CA HIS A 143 -2.48 -6.69 -10.18
C HIS A 143 -3.25 -6.06 -11.35
N GLY A 144 -3.16 -6.66 -12.54
CA GLY A 144 -3.99 -6.33 -13.71
C GLY A 144 -3.44 -5.30 -14.69
N THR A 145 -2.19 -4.94 -14.63
CA THR A 145 -1.60 -3.95 -15.55
C THR A 145 -1.03 -4.58 -16.82
N ILE A 146 -1.32 -3.95 -17.96
CA ILE A 146 -0.75 -4.30 -19.26
C ILE A 146 0.73 -3.91 -19.25
N ALA A 147 1.61 -4.80 -19.71
CA ALA A 147 3.06 -4.68 -19.69
C ALA A 147 3.64 -3.40 -20.36
N ASP A 148 2.85 -2.73 -21.18
CA ASP A 148 3.28 -1.55 -21.96
C ASP A 148 3.09 -0.20 -21.23
N VAL A 149 2.48 -0.18 -20.05
CA VAL A 149 2.27 1.07 -19.29
C VAL A 149 3.48 1.32 -18.40
N LEU A 150 4.19 2.41 -18.62
CA LEU A 150 5.43 2.77 -17.91
C LEU A 150 5.24 2.97 -16.40
N ILE A 151 4.08 3.47 -15.94
CA ILE A 151 3.74 3.69 -14.53
C ILE A 151 2.23 3.49 -14.34
N GLY A 152 1.84 2.65 -13.41
CA GLY A 152 0.44 2.38 -13.06
C GLY A 152 -0.30 3.60 -12.48
N GLY A 153 -1.63 3.56 -12.56
CA GLY A 153 -2.49 4.68 -12.15
C GLY A 153 -2.30 5.10 -10.69
N THR A 154 -2.17 4.16 -9.78
CA THR A 154 -1.94 4.43 -8.36
C THR A 154 -0.59 5.10 -8.13
N ALA A 155 0.51 4.55 -8.67
CA ALA A 155 1.85 5.11 -8.53
C ALA A 155 1.91 6.54 -9.10
N LYS A 156 1.33 6.77 -10.29
CA LYS A 156 1.24 8.10 -10.90
C LYS A 156 0.49 9.11 -10.02
N ARG A 157 -0.61 8.69 -9.40
CA ARG A 157 -1.38 9.56 -8.48
C ARG A 157 -0.60 9.86 -7.20
N VAL A 158 0.01 8.85 -6.58
CA VAL A 158 0.83 9.03 -5.38
C VAL A 158 1.97 10.01 -5.63
N VAL A 159 2.77 9.81 -6.70
CA VAL A 159 3.86 10.73 -7.07
C VAL A 159 3.38 12.17 -7.24
N ARG A 160 2.18 12.37 -7.82
CA ARG A 160 1.63 13.70 -8.06
C ARG A 160 1.09 14.37 -6.79
N GLN A 161 0.54 13.59 -5.85
CA GLN A 161 -0.19 14.10 -4.69
C GLN A 161 0.64 14.12 -3.41
N SER A 162 1.70 13.32 -3.34
CA SER A 162 2.51 13.19 -2.15
C SER A 162 3.37 14.43 -1.91
N PRO A 163 3.33 15.01 -0.70
CA PRO A 163 4.31 15.99 -0.25
C PRO A 163 5.61 15.32 0.24
N ILE A 164 5.60 14.00 0.39
CA ILE A 164 6.71 13.17 0.86
C ILE A 164 7.38 12.57 -0.37
N PRO A 165 8.72 12.47 -0.44
CA PRO A 165 9.44 11.78 -1.50
C PRO A 165 8.89 10.38 -1.78
N VAL A 166 8.78 10.00 -3.06
CA VAL A 166 8.25 8.71 -3.49
C VAL A 166 9.29 8.01 -4.35
N LEU A 167 9.67 6.81 -3.94
CA LEU A 167 10.50 5.90 -4.71
C LEU A 167 9.61 4.85 -5.38
N VAL A 168 9.55 4.90 -6.70
CA VAL A 168 8.76 3.96 -7.50
C VAL A 168 9.69 2.96 -8.16
N ILE A 169 9.52 1.68 -7.82
CA ILE A 169 10.39 0.59 -8.27
C ILE A 169 9.75 -0.12 -9.44
N ARG A 170 10.49 -0.25 -10.51
CA ARG A 170 10.12 -1.05 -11.69
C ARG A 170 10.74 -2.44 -11.58
N LEU A 171 10.00 -3.45 -12.03
CA LEU A 171 10.59 -4.77 -12.26
C LEU A 171 11.68 -4.70 -13.33
N PRO A 172 12.75 -5.48 -13.18
CA PRO A 172 13.81 -5.59 -14.17
C PRO A 172 13.29 -6.14 -15.50
#